data_aaaaadd08bf9f493ce1fc0ddfdd15f03
#
_entry.id   aaaaadd08bf9f493ce1fc0ddfdd15f03
#
_cell.length_a   1.000
_cell.length_b   1.000
_cell.length_c   1.000
_cell.angle_alpha   90.00
_cell.angle_beta   90.00
_cell.angle_gamma   90.00
#
_symmetry.space_group_name_H-M   'P 1'
#
loop_
_entity.id
_entity.type
_entity.pdbx_description
1 polymer ?
#
loop_
_entity_poly.entity_id
_entity_poly.type
_entity_poly.pdbx_seq_one_letter_code
_entity_poly.pdbx_strand_id
1 'polypeptide(L)'
;YKRVGHEPSGNPFNSLVQLEYEKGIPRNPFINAGALVIADMLVSCLDNPKEDFSHFIREISGCDTTNYNLKVAKSEKDTGFRNAALTNFLKSFGNINNDVDLVLDFYFHQCSIEMTCKELADAFFFFANEGISKKGKQILTSSQAKRINALMQTCGFYDESGEFTYKVGLPGKSGIGGGIAAVLPKQFSVATWNPRLNEKGNSELGMYALEQLTTKTGMSIF
;
A
#
# COMPACT_ATOMS: atom_id res chain seq x y z
N TYR A 1 0.78 -15.67 -5.66
CA TYR A 1 -0.63 -15.88 -6.00
C TYR A 1 -1.33 -16.98 -5.18
N LYS A 2 -0.60 -17.83 -4.45
CA LYS A 2 -1.22 -18.89 -3.61
C LYS A 2 -1.71 -18.37 -2.26
N ARG A 3 -1.16 -17.27 -1.76
CA ARG A 3 -1.46 -16.72 -0.42
C ARG A 3 -2.25 -15.42 -0.48
N VAL A 4 -2.14 -14.64 -1.58
CA VAL A 4 -2.83 -13.37 -1.82
C VAL A 4 -3.22 -13.32 -3.29
N GLY A 5 -4.44 -12.89 -3.58
CA GLY A 5 -4.96 -12.68 -4.93
C GLY A 5 -4.52 -11.35 -5.56
N HIS A 6 -5.19 -10.99 -6.65
CA HIS A 6 -4.91 -9.77 -7.42
C HIS A 6 -6.18 -9.10 -7.97
N GLU A 7 -7.32 -9.38 -7.34
CA GLU A 7 -8.64 -8.90 -7.76
C GLU A 7 -9.17 -7.80 -6.82
N PRO A 8 -9.96 -6.86 -7.34
CA PRO A 8 -10.68 -5.89 -6.51
C PRO A 8 -11.51 -6.57 -5.42
N SER A 9 -11.57 -5.96 -4.24
CA SER A 9 -12.29 -6.59 -3.13
C SER A 9 -13.81 -6.46 -3.28
N GLY A 10 -14.31 -5.34 -3.79
CA GLY A 10 -15.73 -5.04 -3.87
C GLY A 10 -16.42 -4.84 -2.51
N ASN A 11 -15.65 -4.87 -1.43
CA ASN A 11 -16.08 -4.71 -0.04
C ASN A 11 -15.12 -3.79 0.71
N PRO A 12 -15.49 -3.26 1.88
CA PRO A 12 -14.60 -2.49 2.72
C PRO A 12 -13.28 -3.22 3.00
N PHE A 13 -12.18 -2.47 3.04
CA PHE A 13 -10.81 -2.99 3.14
C PHE A 13 -10.49 -3.85 4.38
N ASN A 14 -11.39 -3.86 5.36
CA ASN A 14 -11.28 -4.61 6.61
C ASN A 14 -12.41 -5.63 6.83
N SER A 15 -13.05 -6.11 5.75
CA SER A 15 -14.15 -7.06 5.81
C SER A 15 -13.67 -8.46 6.22
N LEU A 16 -14.21 -9.00 7.32
CA LEU A 16 -13.99 -10.38 7.76
C LEU A 16 -14.85 -11.37 6.96
N VAL A 17 -16.10 -10.98 6.65
CA VAL A 17 -17.05 -11.84 5.94
C VAL A 17 -16.54 -12.24 4.56
N GLN A 18 -15.91 -11.29 3.84
CA GLN A 18 -15.30 -11.60 2.55
C GLN A 18 -14.20 -12.64 2.66
N LEU A 19 -13.35 -12.54 3.70
CA LEU A 19 -12.24 -13.46 3.92
C LEU A 19 -12.71 -14.90 4.20
N GLU A 20 -13.88 -15.06 4.84
CA GLU A 20 -14.54 -16.36 5.03
C GLU A 20 -14.89 -16.99 3.68
N TYR A 21 -15.59 -16.26 2.81
CA TYR A 21 -15.97 -16.75 1.47
C TYR A 21 -14.74 -17.09 0.61
N GLU A 22 -13.66 -16.35 0.75
CA GLU A 22 -12.40 -16.54 0.03
C GLU A 22 -11.48 -17.58 0.71
N LYS A 23 -11.99 -18.34 1.70
CA LYS A 23 -11.28 -19.42 2.39
C LYS A 23 -9.90 -18.97 2.93
N GLY A 24 -9.85 -17.77 3.51
CA GLY A 24 -8.64 -17.21 4.08
C GLY A 24 -7.61 -16.70 3.07
N ILE A 25 -7.95 -16.56 1.78
CA ILE A 25 -7.07 -15.98 0.76
C ILE A 25 -7.55 -14.57 0.44
N PRO A 26 -6.85 -13.50 0.87
CA PRO A 26 -7.23 -12.14 0.56
C PRO A 26 -7.25 -11.86 -0.95
N ARG A 27 -8.23 -11.12 -1.43
CA ARG A 27 -8.39 -10.83 -2.87
C ARG A 27 -7.24 -10.03 -3.46
N ASN A 28 -6.60 -9.15 -2.68
CA ASN A 28 -5.43 -8.38 -3.13
C ASN A 28 -4.53 -7.97 -1.94
N PRO A 29 -3.29 -7.52 -2.19
CA PRO A 29 -2.35 -7.14 -1.13
C PRO A 29 -2.65 -5.78 -0.47
N PHE A 30 -3.60 -4.99 -0.96
CA PHE A 30 -3.85 -3.61 -0.53
C PHE A 30 -4.97 -3.46 0.50
N ILE A 31 -5.79 -4.50 0.68
CA ILE A 31 -6.72 -4.60 1.81
C ILE A 31 -6.00 -5.12 3.06
N ASN A 32 -6.51 -4.85 4.25
CA ASN A 32 -5.82 -5.19 5.51
C ASN A 32 -5.43 -6.67 5.59
N ALA A 33 -6.33 -7.59 5.24
CA ALA A 33 -6.03 -9.02 5.25
C ALA A 33 -4.85 -9.38 4.32
N GLY A 34 -4.78 -8.78 3.15
CA GLY A 34 -3.66 -8.99 2.21
C GLY A 34 -2.35 -8.41 2.71
N ALA A 35 -2.38 -7.20 3.28
CA ALA A 35 -1.21 -6.55 3.86
C ALA A 35 -0.65 -7.35 5.05
N LEU A 36 -1.51 -7.94 5.88
CA LEU A 36 -1.11 -8.82 6.98
C LEU A 36 -0.42 -10.10 6.48
N VAL A 37 -0.90 -10.71 5.39
CA VAL A 37 -0.22 -11.85 4.76
C VAL A 37 1.14 -11.44 4.19
N ILE A 38 1.25 -10.25 3.57
CA ILE A 38 2.55 -9.73 3.10
C ILE A 38 3.49 -9.47 4.29
N ALA A 39 2.99 -8.91 5.40
CA ALA A 39 3.77 -8.73 6.62
C ALA A 39 4.31 -10.07 7.14
N ASP A 40 3.48 -11.12 7.21
CA ASP A 40 3.91 -12.46 7.57
C ASP A 40 4.99 -13.03 6.63
N MET A 41 4.85 -12.80 5.33
CA MET A 41 5.87 -13.22 4.36
C MET A 41 7.20 -12.49 4.59
N LEU A 42 7.18 -11.19 4.85
CA LEU A 42 8.37 -10.39 5.11
C LEU A 42 9.04 -10.81 6.42
N VAL A 43 8.26 -11.06 7.48
CA VAL A 43 8.78 -11.62 8.75
C VAL A 43 9.49 -12.97 8.53
N SER A 44 9.02 -13.78 7.58
CA SER A 44 9.67 -15.07 7.26
C SER A 44 10.94 -14.93 6.40
N CYS A 45 11.10 -13.83 5.66
CA CYS A 45 12.16 -13.67 4.65
C CYS A 45 13.28 -12.71 5.08
N LEU A 46 13.04 -11.83 6.06
CA LEU A 46 13.98 -10.82 6.51
C LEU A 46 14.62 -11.25 7.83
N ASP A 47 15.91 -10.99 8.00
CA ASP A 47 16.63 -11.31 9.24
C ASP A 47 16.21 -10.37 10.38
N ASN A 48 16.09 -9.07 10.10
CA ASN A 48 15.64 -8.02 11.02
C ASN A 48 14.49 -7.24 10.38
N PRO A 49 13.24 -7.74 10.38
CA PRO A 49 12.16 -7.22 9.55
C PRO A 49 11.95 -5.70 9.62
N LYS A 50 12.00 -5.10 10.82
CA LYS A 50 11.81 -3.66 10.99
C LYS A 50 12.99 -2.86 10.45
N GLU A 51 14.21 -3.28 10.71
CA GLU A 51 15.42 -2.58 10.26
C GLU A 51 15.58 -2.70 8.75
N ASP A 52 15.43 -3.91 8.21
CA ASP A 52 15.55 -4.19 6.79
C ASP A 52 14.48 -3.44 5.98
N PHE A 53 13.25 -3.42 6.48
CA PHE A 53 12.17 -2.66 5.84
C PHE A 53 12.41 -1.15 5.90
N SER A 54 12.84 -0.61 7.06
CA SER A 54 13.19 0.81 7.19
C SER A 54 14.36 1.18 6.27
N HIS A 55 15.38 0.34 6.18
CA HIS A 55 16.51 0.53 5.26
C HIS A 55 16.04 0.57 3.80
N PHE A 56 15.20 -0.38 3.40
CA PHE A 56 14.60 -0.39 2.05
C PHE A 56 13.82 0.89 1.75
N ILE A 57 12.99 1.37 2.69
CA ILE A 57 12.23 2.61 2.50
C ILE A 57 13.16 3.82 2.33
N ARG A 58 14.24 3.93 3.13
CA ARG A 58 15.27 4.98 2.97
C ARG A 58 15.96 4.92 1.61
N GLU A 59 16.24 3.72 1.15
CA GLU A 59 16.87 3.52 -0.16
C GLU A 59 15.98 4.03 -1.30
N ILE A 60 14.69 3.66 -1.32
CA ILE A 60 13.78 4.02 -2.41
C ILE A 60 13.29 5.47 -2.32
N SER A 61 13.13 6.04 -1.12
CA SER A 61 12.76 7.45 -0.91
C SER A 61 13.93 8.42 -1.12
N GLY A 62 15.17 7.91 -1.01
CA GLY A 62 16.37 8.72 -1.04
C GLY A 62 16.58 9.59 0.20
N CYS A 63 15.88 9.29 1.31
CA CYS A 63 15.96 10.03 2.57
C CYS A 63 16.41 9.11 3.71
N ASP A 64 17.61 9.36 4.20
CA ASP A 64 18.24 8.54 5.26
C ASP A 64 17.59 8.74 6.64
N THR A 65 16.80 9.80 6.83
CA THR A 65 16.12 10.11 8.09
C THR A 65 14.70 9.57 8.18
N THR A 66 14.14 9.04 7.09
CA THR A 66 12.81 8.39 7.10
C THR A 66 12.78 7.26 8.13
N ASN A 67 11.78 7.25 9.00
CA ASN A 67 11.69 6.31 10.09
C ASN A 67 10.23 6.06 10.51
N TYR A 68 10.04 5.14 11.44
CA TYR A 68 8.76 4.87 12.08
C TYR A 68 8.37 5.98 13.05
N ASN A 69 7.12 6.42 13.00
CA ASN A 69 6.52 7.21 14.08
C ASN A 69 6.04 6.25 15.18
N LEU A 70 6.83 6.12 16.25
CA LEU A 70 6.54 5.18 17.34
C LEU A 70 5.25 5.49 18.11
N LYS A 71 4.78 6.75 18.10
CA LYS A 71 3.48 7.10 18.69
C LYS A 71 2.34 6.53 17.86
N VAL A 72 2.45 6.59 16.54
CA VAL A 72 1.48 6.00 15.62
C VAL A 72 1.52 4.48 15.73
N ALA A 73 2.70 3.84 15.70
CA ALA A 73 2.82 2.40 15.86
C ALA A 73 2.21 1.89 17.18
N LYS A 74 2.42 2.63 18.27
CA LYS A 74 1.79 2.34 19.56
C LYS A 74 0.27 2.49 19.51
N SER A 75 -0.24 3.55 18.92
CA SER A 75 -1.69 3.78 18.76
C SER A 75 -2.33 2.67 17.93
N GLU A 76 -1.71 2.27 16.81
CA GLU A 76 -2.16 1.16 15.98
C GLU A 76 -2.22 -0.16 16.78
N LYS A 77 -1.21 -0.41 17.63
CA LYS A 77 -1.18 -1.59 18.50
C LYS A 77 -2.29 -1.55 19.55
N ASP A 78 -2.48 -0.40 20.21
CA ASP A 78 -3.44 -0.25 21.30
C ASP A 78 -4.91 -0.30 20.82
N THR A 79 -5.18 0.02 19.55
CA THR A 79 -6.52 0.08 18.96
C THR A 79 -6.76 -0.93 17.83
N GLY A 80 -5.77 -1.71 17.48
CA GLY A 80 -5.74 -2.60 16.32
C GLY A 80 -6.57 -3.89 16.43
N PHE A 81 -7.66 -3.91 17.21
CA PHE A 81 -8.46 -5.11 17.49
C PHE A 81 -8.97 -5.80 16.21
N ARG A 82 -9.36 -5.03 15.19
CA ARG A 82 -9.83 -5.60 13.93
C ARG A 82 -8.70 -6.27 13.14
N ASN A 83 -7.50 -5.69 13.14
CA ASN A 83 -6.32 -6.30 12.54
C ASN A 83 -5.91 -7.56 13.29
N ALA A 84 -6.01 -7.58 14.62
CA ALA A 84 -5.78 -8.78 15.42
C ALA A 84 -6.79 -9.89 15.10
N ALA A 85 -8.07 -9.54 14.95
CA ALA A 85 -9.12 -10.49 14.53
C ALA A 85 -8.83 -11.05 13.13
N LEU A 86 -8.48 -10.19 12.16
CA LEU A 86 -8.12 -10.60 10.79
C LEU A 86 -6.89 -11.53 10.79
N THR A 87 -5.85 -11.22 11.55
CA THR A 87 -4.62 -12.04 11.60
C THR A 87 -4.89 -13.42 12.19
N ASN A 88 -5.65 -13.49 13.29
CA ASN A 88 -6.04 -14.78 13.87
C ASN A 88 -6.95 -15.57 12.92
N PHE A 89 -7.85 -14.90 12.21
CA PHE A 89 -8.72 -15.54 11.24
C PHE A 89 -7.94 -16.11 10.06
N LEU A 90 -7.00 -15.34 9.49
CA LEU A 90 -6.05 -15.81 8.48
C LEU A 90 -5.23 -16.99 8.96
N LYS A 91 -4.80 -16.98 10.24
CA LYS A 91 -4.06 -18.08 10.86
C LYS A 91 -4.90 -19.36 10.95
N SER A 92 -6.19 -19.26 11.24
CA SER A 92 -7.10 -20.41 11.28
C SER A 92 -7.24 -21.12 9.93
N PHE A 93 -7.04 -20.41 8.82
CA PHE A 93 -6.96 -20.98 7.47
C PHE A 93 -5.55 -21.44 7.06
N GLY A 94 -4.55 -21.29 7.95
CA GLY A 94 -3.15 -21.61 7.63
C GLY A 94 -2.46 -20.59 6.72
N ASN A 95 -3.01 -19.37 6.58
CA ASN A 95 -2.42 -18.31 5.73
C ASN A 95 -1.59 -17.30 6.52
N ILE A 96 -1.30 -17.53 7.78
CA ILE A 96 -0.27 -16.87 8.60
C ILE A 96 0.62 -17.96 9.20
N ASN A 97 1.92 -17.89 8.96
CA ASN A 97 2.88 -18.91 9.40
C ASN A 97 3.56 -18.57 10.74
N ASN A 98 3.88 -17.30 10.92
CA ASN A 98 4.59 -16.80 12.09
C ASN A 98 3.65 -16.58 13.29
N ASP A 99 4.23 -16.18 14.40
CA ASP A 99 3.49 -15.74 15.57
C ASP A 99 2.64 -14.51 15.24
N VAL A 100 1.39 -14.48 15.72
CA VAL A 100 0.41 -13.44 15.41
C VAL A 100 0.87 -12.06 15.91
N ASP A 101 1.41 -12.02 17.15
CA ASP A 101 1.85 -10.77 17.75
C ASP A 101 3.08 -10.22 17.05
N LEU A 102 3.98 -11.07 16.58
CA LEU A 102 5.14 -10.69 15.78
C LEU A 102 4.72 -10.08 14.44
N VAL A 103 3.78 -10.71 13.74
CA VAL A 103 3.25 -10.20 12.46
C VAL A 103 2.54 -8.87 12.65
N LEU A 104 1.70 -8.74 13.68
CA LEU A 104 0.99 -7.50 13.99
C LEU A 104 1.94 -6.38 14.38
N ASP A 105 2.94 -6.66 15.21
CA ASP A 105 3.92 -5.65 15.61
C ASP A 105 4.70 -5.10 14.41
N PHE A 106 5.10 -5.98 13.50
CA PHE A 106 5.74 -5.55 12.25
C PHE A 106 4.78 -4.77 11.36
N TYR A 107 3.54 -5.23 11.18
CA TYR A 107 2.52 -4.55 10.40
C TYR A 107 2.22 -3.13 10.94
N PHE A 108 2.09 -2.96 12.24
CA PHE A 108 1.85 -1.64 12.85
C PHE A 108 3.03 -0.68 12.63
N HIS A 109 4.26 -1.18 12.61
CA HIS A 109 5.42 -0.39 12.23
C HIS A 109 5.38 -0.01 10.75
N GLN A 110 5.04 -0.93 9.84
CA GLN A 110 4.86 -0.60 8.41
C GLN A 110 3.83 0.52 8.20
N CYS A 111 2.71 0.49 8.94
CA CYS A 111 1.66 1.52 8.89
C CYS A 111 2.08 2.86 9.49
N SER A 112 3.21 2.93 10.21
CA SER A 112 3.67 4.11 10.94
C SER A 112 4.88 4.82 10.33
N ILE A 113 5.26 4.49 9.10
CA ILE A 113 6.32 5.22 8.38
C ILE A 113 5.90 6.68 8.19
N GLU A 114 6.76 7.60 8.59
CA GLU A 114 6.55 9.04 8.46
C GLU A 114 7.37 9.58 7.29
N MET A 115 6.70 10.25 6.36
CA MET A 115 7.29 10.76 5.12
C MET A 115 6.65 12.08 4.71
N THR A 116 7.41 12.94 4.06
CA THR A 116 6.86 14.06 3.29
C THR A 116 6.26 13.59 1.96
N CYS A 117 5.40 14.40 1.35
CA CYS A 117 4.89 14.11 -0.01
C CYS A 117 6.02 13.92 -1.03
N LYS A 118 7.12 14.67 -0.89
CA LYS A 118 8.28 14.52 -1.79
C LYS A 118 8.92 13.13 -1.63
N GLU A 119 9.18 12.71 -0.41
CA GLU A 119 9.76 11.39 -0.12
C GLU A 119 8.84 10.25 -0.57
N LEU A 120 7.53 10.41 -0.38
CA LEU A 120 6.55 9.45 -0.85
C LEU A 120 6.52 9.36 -2.39
N ALA A 121 6.55 10.50 -3.08
CA ALA A 121 6.65 10.51 -4.54
C ALA A 121 7.98 9.87 -5.00
N ASP A 122 9.10 10.19 -4.36
CA ASP A 122 10.40 9.62 -4.68
C ASP A 122 10.43 8.10 -4.45
N ALA A 123 9.81 7.62 -3.36
CA ALA A 123 9.68 6.20 -3.06
C ALA A 123 8.85 5.44 -4.11
N PHE A 124 7.87 6.09 -4.75
CA PHE A 124 7.06 5.50 -5.80
C PHE A 124 7.67 5.62 -7.20
N PHE A 125 8.75 6.38 -7.36
CA PHE A 125 9.32 6.67 -8.68
C PHE A 125 9.74 5.42 -9.46
N PHE A 126 10.26 4.37 -8.79
CA PHE A 126 10.66 3.15 -9.50
C PHE A 126 9.49 2.42 -10.16
N PHE A 127 8.26 2.60 -9.69
CA PHE A 127 7.07 2.09 -10.38
C PHE A 127 6.79 2.84 -11.68
N ALA A 128 7.10 4.13 -11.75
CA ALA A 128 7.03 4.91 -12.98
C ALA A 128 8.23 4.63 -13.91
N ASN A 129 9.39 4.29 -13.37
CA ASN A 129 10.66 4.16 -14.08
C ASN A 129 11.08 2.69 -14.32
N GLU A 130 10.15 1.85 -14.76
CA GLU A 130 10.40 0.46 -15.15
C GLU A 130 11.12 -0.40 -14.08
N GLY A 131 10.93 -0.06 -12.81
CA GLY A 131 11.51 -0.74 -11.66
C GLY A 131 12.86 -0.18 -11.20
N ILE A 132 13.35 0.92 -11.79
CA ILE A 132 14.63 1.55 -11.46
C ILE A 132 14.39 2.74 -10.52
N SER A 133 15.03 2.74 -9.35
CA SER A 133 14.98 3.83 -8.38
C SER A 133 15.63 5.12 -8.91
N LYS A 134 15.38 6.26 -8.24
CA LYS A 134 16.06 7.53 -8.55
C LYS A 134 17.59 7.46 -8.49
N LYS A 135 18.12 6.54 -7.67
CA LYS A 135 19.57 6.29 -7.54
C LYS A 135 20.12 5.36 -8.65
N GLY A 136 19.29 4.95 -9.61
CA GLY A 136 19.69 4.08 -10.72
C GLY A 136 19.75 2.59 -10.37
N LYS A 137 19.30 2.18 -9.17
CA LYS A 137 19.29 0.78 -8.76
C LYS A 137 18.03 0.08 -9.27
N GLN A 138 18.20 -1.09 -9.85
CA GLN A 138 17.09 -1.97 -10.25
C GLN A 138 16.45 -2.56 -8.98
N ILE A 139 15.23 -2.17 -8.66
CA ILE A 139 14.43 -2.66 -7.54
C ILE A 139 13.51 -3.80 -8.02
N LEU A 140 12.88 -3.61 -9.16
CA LEU A 140 11.97 -4.57 -9.79
C LEU A 140 12.32 -4.73 -11.26
N THR A 141 12.00 -5.87 -11.84
CA THR A 141 11.98 -5.97 -13.31
C THR A 141 10.84 -5.11 -13.88
N SER A 142 10.95 -4.67 -15.13
CA SER A 142 9.88 -3.94 -15.83
C SER A 142 8.55 -4.70 -15.82
N SER A 143 8.58 -6.03 -15.95
CA SER A 143 7.39 -6.89 -15.85
C SER A 143 6.76 -6.90 -14.46
N GLN A 144 7.55 -6.85 -13.40
CA GLN A 144 7.05 -6.75 -12.02
C GLN A 144 6.44 -5.36 -11.77
N ALA A 145 7.13 -4.29 -12.19
CA ALA A 145 6.60 -2.93 -12.08
C ALA A 145 5.25 -2.77 -12.80
N LYS A 146 5.14 -3.30 -14.03
CA LYS A 146 3.89 -3.34 -14.79
C LYS A 146 2.76 -4.02 -14.01
N ARG A 147 3.02 -5.17 -13.39
CA ARG A 147 1.99 -5.92 -12.63
C ARG A 147 1.56 -5.19 -11.37
N ILE A 148 2.49 -4.53 -10.66
CA ILE A 148 2.15 -3.74 -9.48
C ILE A 148 1.35 -2.50 -9.89
N ASN A 149 1.71 -1.83 -10.98
CA ASN A 149 0.93 -0.71 -11.53
C ASN A 149 -0.50 -1.15 -11.89
N ALA A 150 -0.66 -2.33 -12.51
CA ALA A 150 -1.99 -2.88 -12.79
C ALA A 150 -2.79 -3.16 -11.50
N LEU A 151 -2.15 -3.71 -10.46
CA LEU A 151 -2.78 -3.88 -9.15
C LEU A 151 -3.16 -2.54 -8.51
N MET A 152 -2.31 -1.53 -8.56
CA MET A 152 -2.63 -0.18 -8.07
C MET A 152 -3.81 0.42 -8.82
N GLN A 153 -3.89 0.22 -10.14
CA GLN A 153 -5.01 0.71 -10.95
C GLN A 153 -6.34 0.07 -10.55
N THR A 154 -6.35 -1.23 -10.29
CA THR A 154 -7.59 -1.99 -10.04
C THR A 154 -7.97 -2.08 -8.55
N CYS A 155 -7.02 -1.97 -7.63
CA CYS A 155 -7.22 -2.25 -6.21
C CYS A 155 -6.73 -1.15 -5.27
N GLY A 156 -6.08 -0.09 -5.77
CA GLY A 156 -5.34 0.86 -4.95
C GLY A 156 -6.18 1.81 -4.11
N PHE A 157 -7.47 1.94 -4.41
CA PHE A 157 -8.41 2.87 -3.75
C PHE A 157 -9.59 2.14 -3.10
N TYR A 158 -9.33 0.94 -2.59
CA TYR A 158 -10.34 0.11 -1.92
C TYR A 158 -11.54 -0.16 -2.85
N ASP A 159 -12.76 0.17 -2.42
CA ASP A 159 -14.00 0.06 -3.21
C ASP A 159 -14.25 1.27 -4.13
N GLU A 160 -13.28 2.18 -4.24
CA GLU A 160 -13.34 3.38 -5.08
C GLU A 160 -12.33 3.37 -6.26
N SER A 161 -11.66 2.24 -6.49
CA SER A 161 -10.61 2.13 -7.54
C SER A 161 -11.17 2.40 -8.94
N GLY A 162 -12.42 2.01 -9.22
CA GLY A 162 -13.09 2.30 -10.49
C GLY A 162 -13.32 3.78 -10.69
N GLU A 163 -13.80 4.47 -9.66
CA GLU A 163 -14.04 5.92 -9.68
C GLU A 163 -12.74 6.71 -9.84
N PHE A 164 -11.69 6.32 -9.11
CA PHE A 164 -10.37 6.92 -9.27
C PHE A 164 -9.79 6.69 -10.68
N THR A 165 -9.95 5.49 -11.22
CA THR A 165 -9.56 5.18 -12.60
C THR A 165 -10.27 6.07 -13.60
N TYR A 166 -11.59 6.23 -13.45
CA TYR A 166 -12.42 7.04 -14.35
C TYR A 166 -12.06 8.53 -14.31
N LYS A 167 -11.83 9.09 -13.11
CA LYS A 167 -11.55 10.53 -12.94
C LYS A 167 -10.09 10.90 -13.18
N VAL A 168 -9.16 10.08 -12.69
CA VAL A 168 -7.73 10.41 -12.65
C VAL A 168 -6.93 9.68 -13.72
N GLY A 169 -7.21 8.39 -13.94
CA GLY A 169 -6.54 7.60 -14.96
C GLY A 169 -5.04 7.38 -14.71
N LEU A 170 -4.64 7.20 -13.45
CA LEU A 170 -3.29 6.85 -13.04
C LEU A 170 -3.30 5.63 -12.11
N PRO A 171 -2.38 4.67 -12.25
CA PRO A 171 -2.11 3.71 -11.19
C PRO A 171 -1.74 4.43 -9.90
N GLY A 172 -2.37 4.09 -8.77
CA GLY A 172 -2.09 4.76 -7.51
C GLY A 172 -2.53 3.97 -6.30
N LYS A 173 -2.07 4.41 -5.14
CA LYS A 173 -2.44 3.85 -3.84
C LYS A 173 -2.77 4.95 -2.85
N SER A 174 -3.91 4.85 -2.22
CA SER A 174 -4.32 5.70 -1.10
C SER A 174 -4.03 5.06 0.25
N GLY A 175 -3.83 5.89 1.27
CA GLY A 175 -3.69 5.45 2.65
C GLY A 175 -4.60 6.22 3.58
N ILE A 176 -5.10 5.56 4.63
CA ILE A 176 -5.95 6.18 5.65
C ILE A 176 -5.23 7.29 6.46
N GLY A 177 -3.91 7.42 6.33
CA GLY A 177 -3.16 8.59 6.82
C GLY A 177 -3.36 9.86 5.98
N GLY A 178 -4.17 9.81 4.90
CA GLY A 178 -4.49 10.95 4.04
C GLY A 178 -3.55 11.12 2.84
N GLY A 179 -2.55 10.27 2.68
CA GLY A 179 -1.64 10.26 1.55
C GLY A 179 -2.17 9.49 0.36
N ILE A 180 -1.90 9.99 -0.84
CA ILE A 180 -2.08 9.28 -2.11
C ILE A 180 -0.76 9.37 -2.87
N ALA A 181 -0.26 8.23 -3.34
CA ALA A 181 0.81 8.18 -4.32
C ALA A 181 0.28 7.59 -5.63
N ALA A 182 0.60 8.22 -6.76
CA ALA A 182 0.22 7.75 -8.09
C ALA A 182 1.41 7.87 -9.06
N VAL A 183 1.33 7.13 -10.15
CA VAL A 183 2.41 7.11 -11.16
C VAL A 183 1.85 7.21 -12.57
N LEU A 184 2.54 7.94 -13.42
CA LEU A 184 2.39 7.82 -14.86
C LEU A 184 3.60 7.05 -15.39
N PRO A 185 3.42 5.79 -15.85
CA PRO A 185 4.53 4.96 -16.32
C PRO A 185 5.39 5.67 -17.36
N LYS A 186 6.72 5.56 -17.21
CA LYS A 186 7.75 6.20 -18.03
C LYS A 186 7.83 7.72 -17.95
N GLN A 187 7.10 8.36 -17.03
CA GLN A 187 7.08 9.81 -16.92
C GLN A 187 7.36 10.30 -15.50
N PHE A 188 6.41 10.08 -14.56
CA PHE A 188 6.56 10.63 -13.20
C PHE A 188 5.85 9.79 -12.14
N SER A 189 6.21 10.05 -10.90
CA SER A 189 5.44 9.75 -9.71
C SER A 189 4.98 11.04 -9.04
N VAL A 190 3.82 11.01 -8.41
CA VAL A 190 3.22 12.15 -7.71
C VAL A 190 2.64 11.70 -6.38
N ALA A 191 2.72 12.56 -5.37
CA ALA A 191 2.06 12.34 -4.10
C ALA A 191 1.27 13.57 -3.66
N THR A 192 0.13 13.31 -3.04
CA THR A 192 -0.71 14.34 -2.39
C THR A 192 -0.99 13.91 -0.96
N TRP A 193 -1.26 14.87 -0.09
CA TRP A 193 -1.67 14.61 1.27
C TRP A 193 -2.76 15.58 1.71
N ASN A 194 -3.83 15.03 2.32
CA ASN A 194 -4.89 15.80 2.95
C ASN A 194 -5.49 14.97 4.10
N PRO A 195 -5.68 15.54 5.31
CA PRO A 195 -6.11 14.77 6.49
C PRO A 195 -7.59 14.38 6.49
N ARG A 196 -8.42 14.97 5.62
CA ARG A 196 -9.84 14.62 5.53
C ARG A 196 -10.02 13.49 4.54
N LEU A 197 -10.65 12.43 5.01
CA LEU A 197 -11.02 11.27 4.21
C LEU A 197 -12.51 11.31 3.90
N ASN A 198 -12.87 10.77 2.74
CA ASN A 198 -14.27 10.48 2.41
C ASN A 198 -14.75 9.22 3.17
N GLU A 199 -16.02 8.86 3.01
CA GLU A 199 -16.64 7.71 3.68
C GLU A 199 -15.97 6.36 3.37
N LYS A 200 -15.23 6.27 2.25
CA LYS A 200 -14.51 5.07 1.81
C LYS A 200 -13.05 5.02 2.27
N GLY A 201 -12.58 6.04 3.00
CA GLY A 201 -11.25 6.10 3.57
C GLY A 201 -10.18 6.68 2.64
N ASN A 202 -10.58 7.35 1.55
CA ASN A 202 -9.66 8.01 0.62
C ASN A 202 -9.61 9.52 0.85
N SER A 203 -8.43 10.13 0.62
CA SER A 203 -8.24 11.57 0.72
C SER A 203 -9.04 12.31 -0.35
N GLU A 204 -10.08 13.03 0.06
CA GLU A 204 -11.02 13.71 -0.85
C GLU A 204 -10.32 14.78 -1.71
N LEU A 205 -9.63 15.73 -1.06
CA LEU A 205 -8.91 16.78 -1.79
C LEU A 205 -7.67 16.25 -2.51
N GLY A 206 -7.06 15.17 -2.02
CA GLY A 206 -5.96 14.48 -2.71
C GLY A 206 -6.41 13.88 -4.04
N MET A 207 -7.57 13.21 -4.06
CA MET A 207 -8.18 12.68 -5.28
C MET A 207 -8.54 13.81 -6.25
N TYR A 208 -9.17 14.89 -5.77
CA TYR A 208 -9.52 16.04 -6.58
C TYR A 208 -8.28 16.73 -7.18
N ALA A 209 -7.21 16.89 -6.42
CA ALA A 209 -5.96 17.47 -6.93
C ALA A 209 -5.37 16.64 -8.09
N LEU A 210 -5.40 15.31 -7.98
CA LEU A 210 -4.93 14.42 -9.05
C LEU A 210 -5.84 14.45 -10.27
N GLU A 211 -7.16 14.52 -10.09
CA GLU A 211 -8.12 14.71 -11.17
C GLU A 211 -7.85 16.02 -11.93
N GLN A 212 -7.62 17.13 -11.21
CA GLN A 212 -7.26 18.41 -11.83
C GLN A 212 -5.92 18.34 -12.56
N LEU A 213 -4.94 17.64 -12.00
CA LEU A 213 -3.64 17.45 -12.66
C LEU A 213 -3.81 16.76 -14.00
N THR A 214 -4.45 15.59 -14.02
CA THR A 214 -4.59 14.79 -15.25
C THR A 214 -5.51 15.46 -16.28
N THR A 215 -6.62 16.08 -15.84
CA THR A 215 -7.55 16.79 -16.72
C THR A 215 -6.90 18.00 -17.39
N LYS A 216 -6.13 18.82 -16.64
CA LYS A 216 -5.50 20.03 -17.19
C LYS A 216 -4.28 19.75 -18.05
N THR A 217 -3.57 18.69 -17.79
CA THR A 217 -2.34 18.32 -18.52
C THR A 217 -2.56 17.32 -19.64
N GLY A 218 -3.67 16.59 -19.62
CA GLY A 218 -3.92 15.45 -20.51
C GLY A 218 -3.02 14.24 -20.18
N MET A 219 -2.36 14.23 -19.03
CA MET A 219 -1.40 13.17 -18.65
C MET A 219 -2.10 12.05 -17.88
N SER A 220 -2.55 11.04 -18.59
CA SER A 220 -3.11 9.81 -18.00
C SER A 220 -2.61 8.58 -18.76
N ILE A 221 -2.96 7.38 -18.30
CA ILE A 221 -2.65 6.14 -19.03
C ILE A 221 -3.67 5.84 -20.15
N PHE A 222 -4.70 6.65 -20.27
CA PHE A 222 -5.76 6.54 -21.28
C PHE A 222 -5.67 7.62 -22.33
#